data_cec21f6294ccafa1c63cbfc0a3c31491
#
_entry.id   cec21f6294ccafa1c63cbfc0a3c31491
#
_cell.length_a   1.000
_cell.length_b   1.000
_cell.length_c   1.000
_cell.angle_alpha   90.00
_cell.angle_beta   90.00
_cell.angle_gamma   90.00
#
_symmetry.space_group_name_H-M   'P 1'
#
loop_
_entity.id
_entity.type
_entity.pdbx_description
1 polymer ?
#
loop_
_entity_poly.entity_id
_entity_poly.type
_entity_poly.pdbx_seq_one_letter_code
_entity_poly.pdbx_strand_id
1 'polypeptide(L)'
;MILRLFTLSLCLLTAQNVLAERADRDKPMQLEASRITIDDAKKIQILEGDVLVTKGTMTLKAERIVITEDQYGFQKGTATGGKDGLARFRQKREGSEDYVDGEAERIEYNSNSEIAELFQRAWVKSGEDQVRGDYIRYDAVSEKYLVTAGENRDPKAPPARVRAIIQPKNKSTEPERTSPQNGRLELKGAPGLNQPASKK
;
A
#
# COMPACT_ATOMS: atom_id res chain seq x y z
N MET A 1 -12.54 13.46 -51.16
CA MET A 1 -13.17 12.38 -50.38
C MET A 1 -12.16 11.49 -49.63
N ILE A 2 -10.87 11.62 -49.85
CA ILE A 2 -9.79 10.80 -49.27
C ILE A 2 -9.27 11.39 -47.91
N LEU A 3 -9.44 12.69 -47.68
CA LEU A 3 -8.93 13.36 -46.48
C LEU A 3 -9.77 13.14 -45.20
N ARG A 4 -11.00 12.64 -45.31
CA ARG A 4 -11.88 12.35 -44.15
C ARG A 4 -11.73 10.95 -43.59
N LEU A 5 -11.07 10.03 -44.28
CA LEU A 5 -10.78 8.67 -43.76
C LEU A 5 -9.53 8.60 -42.87
N PHE A 6 -8.63 9.59 -42.97
CA PHE A 6 -7.38 9.59 -42.19
C PHE A 6 -7.54 10.08 -40.75
N THR A 7 -8.57 10.86 -40.46
CA THR A 7 -8.86 11.38 -39.12
C THR A 7 -9.60 10.38 -38.24
N LEU A 8 -10.23 9.35 -38.78
CA LEU A 8 -10.95 8.34 -38.01
C LEU A 8 -10.03 7.21 -37.53
N SER A 9 -8.86 7.03 -38.15
CA SER A 9 -7.90 5.99 -37.78
C SER A 9 -6.98 6.36 -36.61
N LEU A 10 -6.89 7.64 -36.25
CA LEU A 10 -5.99 8.12 -35.20
C LEU A 10 -6.63 8.07 -33.78
N CYS A 11 -7.94 7.91 -33.69
CA CYS A 11 -8.64 7.82 -32.37
C CYS A 11 -8.71 6.43 -31.76
N LEU A 12 -8.21 5.38 -32.44
CA LEU A 12 -8.32 4.00 -31.94
C LEU A 12 -7.07 3.49 -31.17
N LEU A 13 -6.06 4.32 -30.96
CA LEU A 13 -4.77 3.90 -30.36
C LEU A 13 -4.55 4.33 -28.91
N THR A 14 -5.54 4.87 -28.20
CA THR A 14 -5.36 5.37 -26.82
C THR A 14 -6.14 4.60 -25.73
N ALA A 15 -6.63 3.38 -26.01
CA ALA A 15 -7.37 2.58 -25.03
C ALA A 15 -6.60 1.31 -24.65
N GLN A 16 -5.35 1.43 -24.19
CA GLN A 16 -4.56 0.28 -23.72
C GLN A 16 -3.85 0.52 -22.40
N ASN A 17 -4.53 1.03 -21.38
CA ASN A 17 -3.93 1.11 -20.04
C ASN A 17 -4.91 0.90 -18.88
N VAL A 18 -5.88 -0.01 -18.99
CA VAL A 18 -6.84 -0.25 -17.89
C VAL A 18 -6.84 -1.71 -17.38
N LEU A 19 -5.94 -2.57 -17.83
CA LEU A 19 -5.95 -4.00 -17.46
C LEU A 19 -4.69 -4.45 -16.68
N ALA A 20 -3.97 -3.55 -16.01
CA ALA A 20 -2.76 -3.92 -15.28
C ALA A 20 -2.98 -4.19 -13.77
N GLU A 21 -4.22 -4.26 -13.29
CA GLU A 21 -4.49 -4.08 -11.85
C GLU A 21 -5.02 -5.32 -11.12
N ARG A 22 -4.49 -6.48 -11.31
CA ARG A 22 -4.64 -7.66 -10.41
C ARG A 22 -3.68 -8.76 -10.83
N ALA A 23 -2.46 -8.37 -11.18
CA ALA A 23 -1.49 -9.28 -11.77
C ALA A 23 -1.14 -10.50 -10.89
N ASP A 24 -1.29 -10.40 -9.57
CA ASP A 24 -0.93 -11.47 -8.65
C ASP A 24 -2.07 -12.46 -8.38
N ARG A 25 -3.33 -12.07 -8.61
CA ARG A 25 -4.49 -12.93 -8.28
C ARG A 25 -4.46 -14.27 -9.02
N ASP A 26 -4.12 -14.23 -10.31
CA ASP A 26 -4.14 -15.39 -11.20
C ASP A 26 -2.79 -16.10 -11.32
N LYS A 27 -1.78 -15.65 -10.54
CA LYS A 27 -0.46 -16.30 -10.54
C LYS A 27 -0.49 -17.60 -9.75
N PRO A 28 0.26 -18.62 -10.19
CA PRO A 28 0.41 -19.84 -9.42
C PRO A 28 1.07 -19.55 -8.07
N MET A 29 0.62 -20.25 -7.03
CA MET A 29 1.23 -20.22 -5.72
C MET A 29 2.35 -21.26 -5.66
N GLN A 30 3.55 -20.83 -5.30
CA GLN A 30 4.70 -21.68 -5.07
C GLN A 30 4.90 -21.86 -3.56
N LEU A 31 5.11 -23.09 -3.12
CA LEU A 31 5.22 -23.47 -1.71
C LEU A 31 6.57 -24.15 -1.50
N GLU A 32 7.37 -23.64 -0.58
CA GLU A 32 8.65 -24.21 -0.16
C GLU A 32 8.64 -24.37 1.36
N ALA A 33 9.06 -25.52 1.86
CA ALA A 33 9.15 -25.81 3.28
C ALA A 33 10.00 -27.08 3.52
N SER A 34 10.44 -27.28 4.77
CA SER A 34 11.10 -28.55 5.14
C SER A 34 10.13 -29.72 5.09
N ARG A 35 8.84 -29.50 5.33
CA ARG A 35 7.77 -30.50 5.23
C ARG A 35 6.50 -29.86 4.69
N ILE A 36 5.86 -30.54 3.74
CA ILE A 36 4.53 -30.19 3.25
C ILE A 36 3.62 -31.39 3.41
N THR A 37 2.48 -31.21 4.06
CA THR A 37 1.40 -32.21 4.19
C THR A 37 0.18 -31.68 3.48
N ILE A 38 -0.38 -32.46 2.55
CA ILE A 38 -1.58 -32.11 1.78
C ILE A 38 -2.65 -33.13 2.09
N ASP A 39 -3.81 -32.67 2.57
CA ASP A 39 -5.02 -33.48 2.79
C ASP A 39 -6.13 -32.95 1.88
N ASP A 40 -6.25 -33.54 0.70
CA ASP A 40 -7.22 -33.13 -0.31
C ASP A 40 -8.67 -33.39 0.13
N ALA A 41 -8.87 -34.39 0.99
CA ALA A 41 -10.21 -34.70 1.49
C ALA A 41 -10.73 -33.62 2.46
N LYS A 42 -9.83 -33.07 3.25
CA LYS A 42 -10.14 -31.98 4.19
C LYS A 42 -9.87 -30.59 3.61
N LYS A 43 -9.27 -30.51 2.41
CA LYS A 43 -8.87 -29.25 1.80
C LYS A 43 -7.92 -28.44 2.70
N ILE A 44 -6.93 -29.14 3.29
CA ILE A 44 -5.94 -28.54 4.20
C ILE A 44 -4.54 -28.83 3.68
N GLN A 45 -3.69 -27.80 3.68
CA GLN A 45 -2.27 -27.89 3.42
C GLN A 45 -1.50 -27.34 4.62
N ILE A 46 -0.54 -28.09 5.11
CA ILE A 46 0.30 -27.71 6.25
C ILE A 46 1.75 -27.71 5.79
N LEU A 47 2.39 -26.56 5.93
CA LEU A 47 3.79 -26.33 5.62
C LEU A 47 4.53 -26.07 6.94
N GLU A 48 5.69 -26.69 7.13
CA GLU A 48 6.48 -26.61 8.36
C GLU A 48 7.97 -26.55 8.06
N GLY A 49 8.67 -25.68 8.79
CA GLY A 49 10.11 -25.50 8.75
C GLY A 49 10.56 -24.58 7.60
N ASP A 50 11.01 -23.38 7.93
CA ASP A 50 11.53 -22.35 7.00
C ASP A 50 10.62 -22.14 5.78
N VAL A 51 9.34 -21.91 6.06
CA VAL A 51 8.32 -21.85 5.02
C VAL A 51 8.44 -20.55 4.22
N LEU A 52 8.45 -20.71 2.88
CA LEU A 52 8.31 -19.63 1.90
C LEU A 52 7.13 -19.91 0.98
N VAL A 53 6.17 -19.00 0.98
CA VAL A 53 5.08 -18.99 -0.01
C VAL A 53 5.27 -17.79 -0.92
N THR A 54 5.18 -18.01 -2.23
CA THR A 54 5.29 -16.97 -3.25
C THR A 54 4.09 -17.03 -4.18
N LYS A 55 3.44 -15.87 -4.42
CA LYS A 55 2.38 -15.73 -5.41
C LYS A 55 2.52 -14.37 -6.12
N GLY A 56 3.00 -14.38 -7.36
CA GLY A 56 3.32 -13.15 -8.07
C GLY A 56 4.38 -12.33 -7.33
N THR A 57 4.03 -11.12 -6.91
CA THR A 57 4.91 -10.24 -6.11
C THR A 57 4.81 -10.48 -4.61
N MET A 58 3.77 -11.22 -4.16
CA MET A 58 3.57 -11.55 -2.76
C MET A 58 4.54 -12.64 -2.30
N THR A 59 5.17 -12.42 -1.17
CA THR A 59 5.96 -13.43 -0.44
C THR A 59 5.51 -13.49 1.00
N LEU A 60 5.40 -14.70 1.57
CA LEU A 60 5.07 -14.93 2.97
C LEU A 60 6.09 -15.92 3.56
N LYS A 61 6.76 -15.53 4.63
CA LYS A 61 7.77 -16.33 5.33
C LYS A 61 7.30 -16.60 6.76
N ALA A 62 7.41 -17.86 7.20
CA ALA A 62 7.01 -18.27 8.54
C ALA A 62 7.70 -19.59 8.94
N GLU A 63 7.57 -19.99 10.19
CA GLU A 63 7.95 -21.33 10.63
C GLU A 63 6.89 -22.37 10.26
N ARG A 64 5.61 -21.94 10.31
CA ARG A 64 4.49 -22.82 9.96
C ARG A 64 3.40 -22.02 9.24
N ILE A 65 2.88 -22.60 8.16
CA ILE A 65 1.70 -22.06 7.45
C ILE A 65 0.67 -23.17 7.32
N VAL A 66 -0.59 -22.84 7.64
CA VAL A 66 -1.76 -23.69 7.36
C VAL A 66 -2.62 -22.98 6.35
N ILE A 67 -2.91 -23.65 5.25
CA ILE A 67 -3.80 -23.17 4.20
C ILE A 67 -5.04 -24.07 4.22
N THR A 68 -6.22 -23.46 4.28
CA THR A 68 -7.50 -24.14 4.14
C THR A 68 -8.24 -23.60 2.92
N GLU A 69 -8.88 -24.47 2.18
CA GLU A 69 -9.71 -24.08 1.03
C GLU A 69 -11.16 -24.43 1.32
N ASP A 70 -12.06 -23.49 1.05
CA ASP A 70 -13.49 -23.73 1.17
C ASP A 70 -14.07 -24.43 -0.07
N GLN A 71 -15.37 -24.75 -0.04
CA GLN A 71 -16.06 -25.44 -1.15
C GLN A 71 -16.13 -24.63 -2.45
N TYR A 72 -15.80 -23.33 -2.41
CA TYR A 72 -15.77 -22.44 -3.57
C TYR A 72 -14.36 -22.16 -4.08
N GLY A 73 -13.33 -22.77 -3.47
CA GLY A 73 -11.93 -22.57 -3.84
C GLY A 73 -11.25 -21.36 -3.21
N PHE A 74 -11.91 -20.66 -2.28
CA PHE A 74 -11.30 -19.55 -1.55
C PHE A 74 -10.39 -20.08 -0.46
N GLN A 75 -9.23 -19.50 -0.34
CA GLN A 75 -8.20 -19.93 0.58
C GLN A 75 -8.08 -18.99 1.77
N LYS A 76 -7.97 -19.58 2.95
CA LYS A 76 -7.55 -18.90 4.17
C LYS A 76 -6.19 -19.45 4.58
N GLY A 77 -5.20 -18.56 4.71
CA GLY A 77 -3.87 -18.88 5.20
C GLY A 77 -3.66 -18.37 6.62
N THR A 78 -3.01 -19.18 7.46
CA THR A 78 -2.55 -18.77 8.79
C THR A 78 -1.06 -19.06 8.89
N ALA A 79 -0.25 -18.02 9.00
CA ALA A 79 1.20 -18.10 9.16
C ALA A 79 1.60 -17.76 10.60
N THR A 80 2.50 -18.56 11.19
CA THR A 80 2.96 -18.40 12.57
C THR A 80 4.46 -18.64 12.68
N GLY A 81 5.11 -17.92 13.61
CA GLY A 81 6.53 -18.08 13.87
C GLY A 81 7.41 -17.59 12.72
N GLY A 82 8.67 -18.01 12.74
CA GLY A 82 9.71 -17.63 11.81
C GLY A 82 10.86 -16.93 12.53
N LYS A 83 11.69 -16.18 11.78
CA LYS A 83 12.82 -15.46 12.36
C LYS A 83 12.34 -14.50 13.46
N ASP A 84 12.93 -14.56 14.63
CA ASP A 84 12.57 -13.79 15.83
C ASP A 84 11.13 -14.06 16.34
N GLY A 85 10.56 -15.23 15.95
CA GLY A 85 9.19 -15.62 16.29
C GLY A 85 8.12 -14.87 15.47
N LEU A 86 8.48 -14.27 14.35
CA LEU A 86 7.58 -13.46 13.52
C LEU A 86 7.42 -14.04 12.13
N ALA A 87 6.17 -14.20 11.70
CA ALA A 87 5.83 -14.35 10.30
C ALA A 87 5.98 -12.99 9.60
N ARG A 88 6.37 -13.02 8.32
CA ARG A 88 6.62 -11.81 7.52
C ARG A 88 5.99 -11.95 6.15
N PHE A 89 5.30 -10.91 5.70
CA PHE A 89 4.84 -10.82 4.33
C PHE A 89 5.39 -9.58 3.63
N ARG A 90 5.48 -9.66 2.32
CA ARG A 90 5.78 -8.54 1.43
C ARG A 90 4.94 -8.68 0.17
N GLN A 91 4.36 -7.60 -0.30
CA GLN A 91 3.59 -7.56 -1.53
C GLN A 91 3.73 -6.19 -2.21
N LYS A 92 3.83 -6.15 -3.53
CA LYS A 92 3.81 -4.90 -4.27
C LYS A 92 2.40 -4.30 -4.19
N ARG A 93 2.32 -2.99 -3.97
CA ARG A 93 1.05 -2.27 -4.02
C ARG A 93 0.51 -2.23 -5.44
N GLU A 94 -0.81 -2.35 -5.55
CA GLU A 94 -1.48 -2.19 -6.82
C GLU A 94 -1.27 -0.76 -7.36
N GLY A 95 -0.98 -0.62 -8.66
CA GLY A 95 -0.76 0.67 -9.30
C GLY A 95 0.46 1.49 -8.82
N SER A 96 1.37 0.88 -8.06
CA SER A 96 2.55 1.56 -7.49
C SER A 96 3.82 0.70 -7.61
N GLU A 97 4.98 1.35 -7.57
CA GLU A 97 6.27 0.66 -7.41
C GLU A 97 6.59 0.34 -5.93
N ASP A 98 5.79 0.84 -5.02
CA ASP A 98 5.98 0.63 -3.58
C ASP A 98 5.53 -0.77 -3.15
N TYR A 99 6.04 -1.18 -1.98
CA TYR A 99 5.70 -2.44 -1.35
C TYR A 99 4.98 -2.19 -0.01
N VAL A 100 4.11 -3.15 0.33
CA VAL A 100 3.62 -3.33 1.69
C VAL A 100 4.41 -4.46 2.31
N ASP A 101 5.06 -4.17 3.43
CA ASP A 101 5.75 -5.13 4.27
C ASP A 101 4.98 -5.27 5.59
N GLY A 102 4.86 -6.47 6.13
CA GLY A 102 4.24 -6.70 7.42
C GLY A 102 4.88 -7.83 8.20
N GLU A 103 4.86 -7.71 9.50
CA GLU A 103 5.30 -8.75 10.42
C GLU A 103 4.41 -8.84 11.66
N ALA A 104 4.24 -10.05 12.19
CA ALA A 104 3.53 -10.34 13.43
C ALA A 104 3.87 -11.75 13.91
N GLU A 105 3.50 -12.10 15.16
CA GLU A 105 3.62 -13.48 15.63
C GLU A 105 2.69 -14.42 14.86
N ARG A 106 1.51 -13.93 14.45
CA ARG A 106 0.56 -14.63 13.60
C ARG A 106 0.00 -13.69 12.56
N ILE A 107 -0.05 -14.15 11.31
CA ILE A 107 -0.68 -13.48 10.19
C ILE A 107 -1.76 -14.38 9.62
N GLU A 108 -2.97 -13.87 9.49
CA GLU A 108 -4.08 -14.54 8.80
C GLU A 108 -4.42 -13.77 7.54
N TYR A 109 -4.63 -14.50 6.44
CA TYR A 109 -5.05 -13.92 5.16
C TYR A 109 -6.25 -14.66 4.62
N ASN A 110 -7.21 -13.93 4.09
CA ASN A 110 -8.40 -14.47 3.46
C ASN A 110 -8.48 -13.99 2.00
N SER A 111 -8.37 -14.89 1.05
CA SER A 111 -8.35 -14.57 -0.39
C SER A 111 -9.70 -14.08 -0.93
N ASN A 112 -10.81 -14.42 -0.29
CA ASN A 112 -12.13 -13.96 -0.70
C ASN A 112 -12.36 -12.48 -0.37
N SER A 113 -11.98 -12.09 0.84
CA SER A 113 -12.14 -10.70 1.31
C SER A 113 -10.92 -9.83 1.06
N GLU A 114 -9.80 -10.41 0.65
CA GLU A 114 -8.49 -9.76 0.50
C GLU A 114 -8.04 -9.02 1.78
N ILE A 115 -8.36 -9.62 2.93
CA ILE A 115 -8.03 -9.07 4.24
C ILE A 115 -6.86 -9.82 4.84
N ALA A 116 -5.86 -9.08 5.30
CA ALA A 116 -4.79 -9.56 6.15
C ALA A 116 -4.99 -9.08 7.58
N GLU A 117 -4.88 -9.99 8.54
CA GLU A 117 -4.96 -9.71 9.97
C GLU A 117 -3.65 -10.14 10.64
N LEU A 118 -3.04 -9.21 11.34
CA LEU A 118 -1.75 -9.38 12.00
C LEU A 118 -1.97 -9.30 13.51
N PHE A 119 -1.53 -10.32 14.23
CA PHE A 119 -1.76 -10.46 15.66
C PHE A 119 -0.44 -10.52 16.41
N GLN A 120 -0.33 -9.74 17.47
CA GLN A 120 0.79 -9.66 18.40
C GLN A 120 2.07 -9.16 17.76
N ARG A 121 2.66 -8.11 18.34
CA ARG A 121 3.83 -7.43 17.82
C ARG A 121 3.67 -6.99 16.35
N ALA A 122 2.42 -6.66 15.99
CA ALA A 122 2.08 -6.34 14.60
C ALA A 122 2.73 -5.06 14.12
N TRP A 123 3.31 -5.11 12.93
CA TRP A 123 3.89 -3.99 12.23
C TRP A 123 3.57 -4.08 10.73
N VAL A 124 3.24 -2.95 10.13
CA VAL A 124 3.06 -2.81 8.69
C VAL A 124 3.75 -1.54 8.22
N LYS A 125 4.44 -1.64 7.08
CA LYS A 125 5.03 -0.53 6.36
C LYS A 125 4.48 -0.50 4.94
N SER A 126 4.05 0.67 4.46
CA SER A 126 3.58 0.89 3.09
C SER A 126 4.28 2.11 2.52
N GLY A 127 5.20 1.90 1.58
CA GLY A 127 6.12 2.93 1.15
C GLY A 127 6.96 3.43 2.34
N GLU A 128 6.82 4.70 2.71
CA GLU A 128 7.51 5.29 3.86
C GLU A 128 6.67 5.34 5.15
N ASP A 129 5.35 5.13 5.03
CA ASP A 129 4.43 5.11 6.16
C ASP A 129 4.55 3.78 6.92
N GLN A 130 4.46 3.84 8.25
CA GLN A 130 4.48 2.64 9.08
C GLN A 130 3.58 2.74 10.30
N VAL A 131 3.01 1.61 10.68
CA VAL A 131 2.15 1.47 11.86
C VAL A 131 2.57 0.27 12.71
N ARG A 132 2.41 0.39 14.02
CA ARG A 132 2.67 -0.68 15.01
C ARG A 132 1.54 -0.75 16.00
N GLY A 133 1.14 -1.96 16.34
CA GLY A 133 0.12 -2.24 17.33
C GLY A 133 0.18 -3.70 17.81
N ASP A 134 -0.77 -4.11 18.61
CA ASP A 134 -0.95 -5.51 18.96
C ASP A 134 -1.80 -6.26 17.93
N TYR A 135 -2.67 -5.54 17.25
CA TYR A 135 -3.46 -6.04 16.14
C TYR A 135 -3.53 -5.01 15.02
N ILE A 136 -3.35 -5.48 13.79
CA ILE A 136 -3.52 -4.69 12.56
C ILE A 136 -4.39 -5.50 11.62
N ARG A 137 -5.48 -4.89 11.12
CA ARG A 137 -6.27 -5.40 10.01
C ARG A 137 -6.05 -4.52 8.80
N TYR A 138 -5.60 -5.11 7.73
CA TYR A 138 -5.40 -4.47 6.43
C TYR A 138 -6.41 -5.02 5.43
N ASP A 139 -7.15 -4.16 4.81
CA ASP A 139 -8.07 -4.44 3.71
C ASP A 139 -7.41 -3.99 2.41
N ALA A 140 -7.01 -4.93 1.58
CA ALA A 140 -6.25 -4.65 0.35
C ALA A 140 -7.13 -4.02 -0.74
N VAL A 141 -8.45 -4.23 -0.70
CA VAL A 141 -9.39 -3.65 -1.68
C VAL A 141 -9.60 -2.17 -1.43
N SER A 142 -9.79 -1.79 -0.16
CA SER A 142 -10.06 -0.40 0.23
C SER A 142 -8.81 0.35 0.69
N GLU A 143 -7.66 -0.31 0.76
CA GLU A 143 -6.38 0.17 1.32
C GLU A 143 -6.51 0.76 2.73
N LYS A 144 -7.42 0.22 3.54
CA LYS A 144 -7.70 0.69 4.89
C LYS A 144 -6.98 -0.14 5.94
N TYR A 145 -6.50 0.56 6.95
CA TYR A 145 -5.88 -0.05 8.13
C TYR A 145 -6.74 0.24 9.37
N LEU A 146 -6.99 -0.81 10.17
CA LEU A 146 -7.44 -0.70 11.54
C LEU A 146 -6.30 -1.18 12.44
N VAL A 147 -5.84 -0.35 13.35
CA VAL A 147 -4.75 -0.68 14.26
C VAL A 147 -5.24 -0.52 15.70
N THR A 148 -5.03 -1.55 16.51
CA THR A 148 -5.37 -1.49 17.94
C THR A 148 -4.16 -1.85 18.81
N ALA A 149 -4.14 -1.32 20.00
CA ALA A 149 -3.06 -1.52 20.96
C ALA A 149 -3.17 -2.82 21.76
N GLY A 150 -4.22 -3.62 21.49
CA GLY A 150 -4.54 -4.78 22.31
C GLY A 150 -5.13 -4.43 23.68
N GLU A 151 -5.59 -5.44 24.38
CA GLU A 151 -6.06 -5.28 25.75
C GLU A 151 -4.85 -5.24 26.71
N ASN A 152 -4.91 -4.35 27.66
CA ASN A 152 -3.86 -4.20 28.66
C ASN A 152 -3.89 -5.39 29.62
N ARG A 153 -2.88 -6.25 29.55
CA ARG A 153 -2.81 -7.48 30.33
C ARG A 153 -2.39 -7.25 31.79
N ASP A 154 -1.79 -6.10 32.06
CA ASP A 154 -1.39 -5.67 33.40
C ASP A 154 -2.07 -4.34 33.75
N PRO A 155 -2.98 -4.33 34.76
CA PRO A 155 -3.63 -3.08 35.20
C PRO A 155 -2.67 -2.02 35.71
N LYS A 156 -1.44 -2.39 36.07
CA LYS A 156 -0.40 -1.47 36.54
C LYS A 156 0.53 -0.98 35.45
N ALA A 157 0.49 -1.58 34.25
CA ALA A 157 1.27 -1.13 33.10
C ALA A 157 0.66 0.13 32.48
N PRO A 158 1.48 1.01 31.88
CA PRO A 158 0.95 2.11 31.08
C PRO A 158 0.02 1.57 29.99
N PRO A 159 -1.06 2.29 29.64
CA PRO A 159 -1.99 1.84 28.62
C PRO A 159 -1.23 1.58 27.31
N ALA A 160 -1.49 0.42 26.71
CA ALA A 160 -0.93 0.06 25.42
C ALA A 160 -1.31 1.14 24.37
N ARG A 161 -0.40 1.48 23.48
CA ARG A 161 -0.59 2.55 22.48
C ARG A 161 -0.26 2.06 21.08
N VAL A 162 -1.06 2.46 20.13
CA VAL A 162 -0.73 2.38 18.71
C VAL A 162 0.34 3.42 18.39
N ARG A 163 1.28 3.08 17.53
CA ARG A 163 2.27 4.01 17.00
C ARG A 163 2.18 4.05 15.48
N ALA A 164 2.04 5.23 14.92
CA ALA A 164 2.10 5.47 13.48
C ALA A 164 3.16 6.53 13.16
N ILE A 165 3.88 6.34 12.06
CA ILE A 165 4.75 7.32 11.44
C ILE A 165 4.19 7.51 10.04
N ILE A 166 3.76 8.72 9.72
CA ILE A 166 3.17 9.08 8.44
C ILE A 166 4.05 10.18 7.85
N GLN A 167 4.60 9.90 6.68
CA GLN A 167 5.45 10.86 5.99
C GLN A 167 4.60 11.92 5.27
N PRO A 168 5.04 13.19 5.26
CA PRO A 168 4.41 14.20 4.43
C PRO A 168 4.47 13.76 2.97
N LYS A 169 3.32 13.64 2.33
CA LYS A 169 3.27 13.44 0.89
C LYS A 169 3.76 14.74 0.25
N ASN A 170 5.02 14.78 -0.19
CA ASN A 170 5.50 15.87 -0.98
C ASN A 170 4.60 15.98 -2.20
N LYS A 171 3.86 17.08 -2.30
CA LYS A 171 3.27 17.52 -3.54
C LYS A 171 4.44 17.83 -4.47
N SER A 172 4.93 16.82 -5.18
CA SER A 172 5.84 17.02 -6.28
C SER A 172 5.13 17.92 -7.29
N THR A 173 5.74 19.04 -7.55
CA THR A 173 5.41 20.02 -8.59
C THR A 173 4.28 21.02 -8.25
N GLU A 174 4.49 21.84 -7.24
CA GLU A 174 4.17 23.25 -7.47
C GLU A 174 5.28 23.75 -8.42
N PRO A 175 4.95 24.28 -9.62
CA PRO A 175 5.95 24.90 -10.47
C PRO A 175 6.58 26.02 -9.62
N GLU A 176 7.88 26.00 -9.54
CA GLU A 176 8.71 27.00 -8.88
C GLU A 176 8.17 28.36 -9.28
N ARG A 177 7.49 29.01 -8.33
CA ARG A 177 7.15 30.42 -8.48
C ARG A 177 8.48 31.13 -8.57
N THR A 178 8.92 31.39 -9.79
CA THR A 178 9.98 32.34 -10.05
C THR A 178 9.61 33.60 -9.30
N SER A 179 10.30 33.83 -8.21
CA SER A 179 10.23 35.08 -7.48
C SER A 179 10.45 36.18 -8.51
N PRO A 180 9.58 37.18 -8.62
CA PRO A 180 9.83 38.28 -9.53
C PRO A 180 11.16 38.90 -9.07
N GLN A 181 12.16 38.83 -9.94
CA GLN A 181 13.39 39.58 -9.79
C GLN A 181 13.01 41.01 -9.44
N ASN A 182 13.63 41.57 -8.42
CA ASN A 182 13.59 42.96 -8.05
C ASN A 182 13.84 43.86 -9.26
N GLY A 183 12.86 44.03 -10.10
CA GLY A 183 12.76 45.10 -11.05
C GLY A 183 12.35 46.34 -10.27
N ARG A 184 13.32 47.19 -9.99
CA ARG A 184 13.12 48.56 -9.47
C ARG A 184 12.11 49.23 -10.38
N LEU A 185 10.89 49.44 -9.87
CA LEU A 185 9.86 50.22 -10.56
C LEU A 185 10.34 51.66 -10.62
N GLU A 186 10.89 52.09 -11.74
CA GLU A 186 11.06 53.49 -12.08
C GLU A 186 9.68 54.06 -12.39
N LEU A 187 9.17 54.86 -11.44
CA LEU A 187 7.99 55.68 -11.66
C LEU A 187 8.39 56.83 -12.61
N LYS A 188 8.08 56.68 -13.89
CA LYS A 188 8.09 57.78 -14.83
C LYS A 188 7.03 58.80 -14.37
N GLY A 189 7.47 59.93 -13.87
CA GLY A 189 6.60 61.06 -13.50
C GLY A 189 5.80 61.50 -14.73
N ALA A 190 4.49 61.61 -14.56
CA ALA A 190 3.62 62.21 -15.55
C ALA A 190 3.90 63.72 -15.63
N PRO A 191 4.19 64.29 -16.80
CA PRO A 191 4.34 65.71 -16.94
C PRO A 191 2.94 66.37 -17.04
N GLY A 192 2.64 67.24 -16.10
CA GLY A 192 1.53 68.18 -16.28
C GLY A 192 0.48 68.31 -15.19
N LEU A 193 0.90 68.67 -13.96
CA LEU A 193 -0.04 69.26 -12.98
C LEU A 193 0.68 70.28 -12.09
N ASN A 194 1.12 71.37 -12.69
CA ASN A 194 1.47 72.58 -11.99
C ASN A 194 1.03 73.79 -12.81
N GLN A 195 -0.22 74.20 -12.63
CA GLN A 195 -0.63 75.56 -12.88
C GLN A 195 -1.22 76.16 -11.59
N PRO A 196 -0.62 77.25 -11.06
CA PRO A 196 -1.20 77.91 -9.96
C PRO A 196 -2.37 78.80 -10.45
N ALA A 197 -3.52 78.67 -9.79
CA ALA A 197 -4.65 79.53 -10.03
C ALA A 197 -4.32 81.01 -9.62
N SER A 198 -4.35 81.89 -10.60
CA SER A 198 -4.26 83.33 -10.44
C SER A 198 -5.57 83.82 -9.86
N LYS A 199 -5.49 84.60 -8.77
CA LYS A 199 -6.56 85.40 -8.22
C LYS A 199 -6.91 86.57 -9.12
N LYS A 200 -8.21 86.76 -9.40
CA LYS A 200 -8.93 87.98 -9.33
C LYS A 200 -10.39 87.76 -8.96
#